data_4a5ebb287e543c0c1d55a16b4198657e
#
_entry.id   4a5ebb287e543c0c1d55a16b4198657e
#
_cell.length_a   1.000
_cell.length_b   1.000
_cell.length_c   1.000
_cell.angle_alpha   90.00
_cell.angle_beta   90.00
_cell.angle_gamma   90.00
#
_symmetry.space_group_name_H-M   'P 1'
#
loop_
_entity.id
_entity.type
_entity.pdbx_description
1 polymer ?
#
loop_
_entity_poly.entity_id
_entity_poly.type
_entity_poly.pdbx_seq_one_letter_code
_entity_poly.pdbx_strand_id
1 'polypeptide(L)'
;MNDLPDRFPRGWFVLGHQRDFPAGETKTIFGFNNKILVERHSDNKFIVVVDGDKSWPVIEQNQMVMIWHDVEKQEPDFIPDRIEECYSDEWSDYGMASFLVKNNCRELIDNMADKGHFGPVHQAPFEGFWNEAKAHTYTQEMTADSPILGRDLFSQARYEGPAYMTTYMSAVHDGAKVESRLLVSHIPLTLTSFVINFGVMVRKVPGMSAEDEAAFIQGYVDANNFAFGQDVEIWENKIYIPDPVVCDGDGPLHKLRKWYGQFLVNRDEIPQGLDLEKREF
;
A
#
# COMPACT_ATOMS: atom_id res chain seq x y z
N MET A 1 -22.07 10.92 13.88
CA MET A 1 -20.83 10.47 14.55
C MET A 1 -20.15 9.53 13.57
N ASN A 2 -18.90 9.77 13.19
CA ASN A 2 -18.16 8.81 12.38
C ASN A 2 -18.04 7.53 13.22
N ASP A 3 -18.48 6.41 12.64
CA ASP A 3 -18.36 5.08 13.24
C ASP A 3 -16.90 4.61 13.11
N LEU A 4 -16.04 5.18 13.98
CA LEU A 4 -14.61 4.85 13.99
C LEU A 4 -14.40 3.46 14.60
N PRO A 5 -13.46 2.66 14.07
CA PRO A 5 -13.01 1.46 14.76
C PRO A 5 -12.50 1.81 16.17
N ASP A 6 -12.71 0.93 17.12
CA ASP A 6 -12.23 1.07 18.50
C ASP A 6 -10.77 0.63 18.67
N ARG A 7 -10.16 0.08 17.61
CA ARG A 7 -8.80 -0.46 17.60
C ARG A 7 -8.08 -0.21 16.28
N PHE A 8 -6.76 -0.34 16.31
CA PHE A 8 -5.93 -0.43 15.10
C PHE A 8 -6.02 -1.83 14.48
N PRO A 9 -5.92 -1.95 13.15
CA PRO A 9 -6.00 -3.25 12.48
C PRO A 9 -4.78 -4.13 12.81
N ARG A 10 -5.01 -5.45 12.80
CA ARG A 10 -3.96 -6.47 12.93
C ARG A 10 -3.26 -6.69 11.60
N GLY A 11 -1.93 -6.63 11.57
CA GLY A 11 -1.16 -6.90 10.36
C GLY A 11 0.23 -6.31 10.36
N TRP A 12 0.90 -6.40 9.20
CA TRP A 12 2.20 -5.78 8.95
C TRP A 12 2.06 -4.32 8.55
N PHE A 13 2.92 -3.47 9.14
CA PHE A 13 2.98 -2.03 8.91
C PHE A 13 4.40 -1.60 8.61
N VAL A 14 4.59 -0.88 7.50
CA VAL A 14 5.91 -0.37 7.09
C VAL A 14 6.31 0.83 7.94
N LEU A 15 7.48 0.74 8.56
CA LEU A 15 8.10 1.84 9.31
C LEU A 15 8.92 2.77 8.42
N GLY A 16 9.41 2.27 7.30
CA GLY A 16 10.21 2.99 6.32
C GLY A 16 11.07 2.06 5.47
N HIS A 17 11.80 2.65 4.54
CA HIS A 17 12.77 1.93 3.72
C HIS A 17 14.00 1.58 4.57
N GLN A 18 14.60 0.39 4.36
CA GLN A 18 15.76 -0.09 5.13
C GLN A 18 16.94 0.89 5.18
N ARG A 19 17.15 1.68 4.11
CA ARG A 19 18.20 2.71 4.04
C ARG A 19 18.01 3.86 5.03
N ASP A 20 16.78 4.06 5.53
CA ASP A 20 16.45 5.11 6.50
C ASP A 20 16.84 4.73 7.92
N PHE A 21 17.38 3.53 8.12
CA PHE A 21 17.80 2.97 9.41
C PHE A 21 19.26 2.53 9.34
N PRO A 22 20.24 3.46 9.47
CA PRO A 22 21.66 3.13 9.49
C PRO A 22 22.00 2.21 10.66
N ALA A 23 22.98 1.31 10.46
CA ALA A 23 23.44 0.41 11.52
C ALA A 23 24.05 1.19 12.70
N GLY A 24 23.67 0.84 13.92
CA GLY A 24 24.13 1.47 15.15
C GLY A 24 23.40 2.76 15.51
N GLU A 25 22.37 3.15 14.74
CA GLU A 25 21.53 4.31 15.05
C GLU A 25 20.15 3.88 15.53
N THR A 26 19.55 4.71 16.37
CA THR A 26 18.16 4.54 16.82
C THR A 26 17.30 5.64 16.18
N LYS A 27 16.28 5.27 15.46
CA LYS A 27 15.29 6.18 14.87
C LYS A 27 13.99 6.11 15.65
N THR A 28 13.40 7.27 15.92
CA THR A 28 12.07 7.37 16.53
C THR A 28 11.03 7.64 15.49
N ILE A 29 9.98 6.81 15.45
CA ILE A 29 8.79 6.96 14.62
C ILE A 29 7.59 7.08 15.56
N PHE A 30 6.53 7.75 15.13
CA PHE A 30 5.26 7.79 15.84
C PHE A 30 4.23 6.93 15.08
N GLY A 31 3.51 6.08 15.81
CA GLY A 31 2.45 5.23 15.27
C GLY A 31 1.66 4.57 16.39
N PHE A 32 0.41 4.17 16.13
CA PHE A 32 -0.45 3.47 17.09
C PHE A 32 -0.60 4.23 18.43
N ASN A 33 -0.65 5.56 18.41
CA ASN A 33 -0.62 6.45 19.58
C ASN A 33 0.67 6.35 20.42
N ASN A 34 1.73 5.71 19.92
CA ASN A 34 2.95 5.43 20.66
C ASN A 34 4.20 5.94 19.95
N LYS A 35 5.30 6.08 20.72
CA LYS A 35 6.65 6.20 20.17
C LYS A 35 7.18 4.81 19.87
N ILE A 36 7.70 4.64 18.66
CA ILE A 36 8.32 3.42 18.17
C ILE A 36 9.80 3.71 17.99
N LEU A 37 10.65 3.06 18.76
CA LEU A 37 12.10 3.14 18.62
C LEU A 37 12.55 1.98 17.73
N VAL A 38 13.25 2.30 16.66
CA VAL A 38 13.77 1.32 15.69
C VAL A 38 15.28 1.40 15.74
N GLU A 39 15.94 0.30 16.09
CA GLU A 39 17.39 0.18 16.13
C GLU A 39 17.84 -0.91 15.16
N ARG A 40 18.84 -0.62 14.32
CA ARG A 40 19.48 -1.60 13.47
C ARG A 40 20.84 -1.96 14.07
N HIS A 41 21.00 -3.23 14.43
CA HIS A 41 22.25 -3.74 14.97
C HIS A 41 23.30 -3.95 13.86
N SER A 42 24.57 -4.10 14.27
CA SER A 42 25.70 -4.34 13.37
C SER A 42 25.63 -5.66 12.59
N ASP A 43 24.82 -6.62 13.06
CA ASP A 43 24.50 -7.89 12.37
C ASP A 43 23.29 -7.77 11.45
N ASN A 44 22.84 -6.55 11.16
CA ASN A 44 21.68 -6.20 10.33
C ASN A 44 20.31 -6.62 10.90
N LYS A 45 20.24 -7.06 12.14
CA LYS A 45 18.95 -7.32 12.79
C LYS A 45 18.31 -6.03 13.27
N PHE A 46 16.99 -5.98 13.16
CA PHE A 46 16.18 -4.89 13.70
C PHE A 46 15.62 -5.25 15.06
N ILE A 47 15.66 -4.28 15.97
CA ILE A 47 14.93 -4.32 17.24
C ILE A 47 13.96 -3.15 17.24
N VAL A 48 12.72 -3.45 17.56
CA VAL A 48 11.67 -2.44 17.71
C VAL A 48 11.18 -2.42 19.13
N VAL A 49 11.04 -1.22 19.70
CA VAL A 49 10.51 -1.00 21.05
C VAL A 49 9.33 -0.03 20.94
N VAL A 50 8.15 -0.48 21.32
CA VAL A 50 6.93 0.32 21.33
C VAL A 50 6.51 0.54 22.78
N ASP A 51 6.57 1.78 23.26
CA ASP A 51 6.25 2.14 24.66
C ASP A 51 6.92 1.22 25.70
N GLY A 52 8.21 0.90 25.46
CA GLY A 52 8.97 -0.02 26.33
C GLY A 52 8.75 -1.51 26.07
N ASP A 53 7.79 -1.90 25.27
CA ASP A 53 7.53 -3.28 24.85
C ASP A 53 8.41 -3.66 23.65
N LYS A 54 9.15 -4.77 23.76
CA LYS A 54 10.03 -5.34 22.72
C LYS A 54 9.40 -6.56 22.01
N SER A 55 8.18 -6.89 22.31
CA SER A 55 7.52 -8.11 21.79
C SER A 55 6.92 -7.96 20.40
N TRP A 56 6.98 -6.77 19.80
CA TRP A 56 6.45 -6.56 18.46
C TRP A 56 7.35 -7.24 17.41
N PRO A 57 6.84 -8.24 16.67
CA PRO A 57 7.61 -8.87 15.60
C PRO A 57 8.04 -7.84 14.55
N VAL A 58 9.28 -7.97 14.11
CA VAL A 58 9.88 -7.11 13.08
C VAL A 58 10.51 -7.95 12.00
N ILE A 59 10.30 -7.55 10.73
CA ILE A 59 10.96 -8.14 9.56
C ILE A 59 11.53 -7.05 8.65
N GLU A 60 12.52 -7.44 7.88
CA GLU A 60 12.95 -6.73 6.67
C GLU A 60 12.51 -7.54 5.47
N GLN A 61 11.63 -6.98 4.65
CA GLN A 61 11.10 -7.63 3.44
C GLN A 61 10.92 -6.58 2.35
N ASN A 62 11.27 -6.91 1.10
CA ASN A 62 11.11 -6.05 -0.06
C ASN A 62 11.71 -4.63 0.15
N GLN A 63 12.91 -4.56 0.80
CA GLN A 63 13.62 -3.34 1.18
C GLN A 63 12.92 -2.50 2.27
N MET A 64 11.82 -2.98 2.84
CA MET A 64 11.06 -2.27 3.89
C MET A 64 11.28 -2.91 5.25
N VAL A 65 11.37 -2.07 6.28
CA VAL A 65 11.31 -2.49 7.69
C VAL A 65 9.86 -2.46 8.13
N MET A 66 9.35 -3.60 8.58
CA MET A 66 7.94 -3.76 8.94
C MET A 66 7.80 -4.29 10.35
N ILE A 67 6.75 -3.84 11.05
CA ILE A 67 6.34 -4.39 12.35
C ILE A 67 4.96 -5.04 12.25
N TRP A 68 4.77 -6.07 13.08
CA TRP A 68 3.47 -6.70 13.26
C TRP A 68 2.73 -6.06 14.43
N HIS A 69 1.54 -5.54 14.16
CA HIS A 69 0.61 -5.08 15.18
C HIS A 69 -0.49 -6.11 15.40
N ASP A 70 -0.71 -6.47 16.66
CA ASP A 70 -1.81 -7.33 17.06
C ASP A 70 -2.25 -7.02 18.49
N VAL A 71 -3.53 -6.65 18.68
CA VAL A 71 -4.10 -6.40 20.00
C VAL A 71 -4.10 -7.65 20.90
N GLU A 72 -4.20 -8.84 20.27
CA GLU A 72 -4.17 -10.13 20.98
C GLU A 72 -2.73 -10.60 21.28
N LYS A 73 -1.71 -9.84 20.81
CA LYS A 73 -0.27 -10.16 20.98
C LYS A 73 0.11 -11.56 20.51
N GLN A 74 -0.50 -12.03 19.43
CA GLN A 74 -0.17 -13.31 18.81
C GLN A 74 0.89 -13.11 17.72
N GLU A 75 1.60 -14.19 17.41
CA GLU A 75 2.56 -14.23 16.30
C GLU A 75 1.87 -13.94 14.96
N PRO A 76 2.63 -13.41 13.96
CA PRO A 76 2.11 -13.14 12.64
C PRO A 76 1.49 -14.36 11.96
N ASP A 77 0.30 -14.18 11.40
CA ASP A 77 -0.42 -15.23 10.68
C ASP A 77 0.13 -15.45 9.26
N PHE A 78 0.85 -14.46 8.74
CA PHE A 78 1.45 -14.47 7.40
C PHE A 78 2.70 -13.59 7.36
N ILE A 79 3.50 -13.76 6.32
CA ILE A 79 4.60 -12.86 5.94
C ILE A 79 4.30 -12.38 4.53
N PRO A 80 4.46 -11.08 4.21
CA PRO A 80 4.28 -10.57 2.86
C PRO A 80 5.15 -11.31 1.85
N ASP A 81 4.62 -11.54 0.65
CA ASP A 81 5.34 -12.23 -0.41
C ASP A 81 6.62 -11.47 -0.80
N ARG A 82 7.65 -12.23 -1.16
CA ARG A 82 8.90 -11.67 -1.69
C ARG A 82 8.66 -11.16 -3.11
N ILE A 83 9.06 -9.92 -3.35
CA ILE A 83 9.02 -9.27 -4.66
C ILE A 83 10.42 -9.29 -5.25
N GLU A 84 10.65 -10.12 -6.26
CA GLU A 84 11.99 -10.32 -6.81
C GLU A 84 12.57 -9.06 -7.45
N GLU A 85 11.74 -8.18 -7.98
CA GLU A 85 12.13 -6.89 -8.52
C GLU A 85 12.85 -5.99 -7.51
N CYS A 86 12.52 -6.09 -6.22
CA CYS A 86 13.19 -5.36 -5.14
C CYS A 86 14.66 -5.77 -4.93
N TYR A 87 15.08 -6.88 -5.53
CA TYR A 87 16.42 -7.48 -5.37
C TYR A 87 17.14 -7.62 -6.70
N SER A 88 16.61 -7.03 -7.77
CA SER A 88 17.13 -7.13 -9.13
C SER A 88 17.80 -5.83 -9.57
N ASP A 89 19.02 -5.93 -10.13
CA ASP A 89 19.74 -4.79 -10.71
C ASP A 89 19.07 -4.22 -11.99
N GLU A 90 18.08 -4.95 -12.56
CA GLU A 90 17.29 -4.46 -13.70
C GLU A 90 16.24 -3.39 -13.29
N TRP A 91 16.05 -3.19 -11.99
CA TRP A 91 15.08 -2.24 -11.45
C TRP A 91 15.78 -1.10 -10.71
N SER A 92 15.14 0.05 -10.67
CA SER A 92 15.60 1.16 -9.84
C SER A 92 15.39 0.87 -8.36
N ASP A 93 16.06 1.60 -7.50
CA ASP A 93 15.63 1.70 -6.11
C ASP A 93 14.25 2.38 -6.01
N TYR A 94 13.55 2.18 -4.87
CA TYR A 94 12.33 2.94 -4.60
C TYR A 94 12.60 4.44 -4.44
N GLY A 95 11.95 5.25 -5.28
CA GLY A 95 11.72 6.67 -5.00
C GLY A 95 10.57 6.79 -4.00
N MET A 96 10.87 7.22 -2.77
CA MET A 96 9.91 7.25 -1.67
C MET A 96 9.32 8.64 -1.46
N ALA A 97 8.01 8.69 -1.20
CA ALA A 97 7.29 9.86 -0.73
C ALA A 97 6.42 9.50 0.47
N SER A 98 5.99 10.50 1.24
CA SER A 98 5.10 10.30 2.39
C SER A 98 4.00 11.34 2.41
N PHE A 99 2.79 10.91 2.75
CA PHE A 99 1.60 11.76 2.80
C PHE A 99 0.91 11.59 4.16
N LEU A 100 0.70 12.70 4.86
CA LEU A 100 -0.14 12.71 6.06
C LEU A 100 -1.61 12.82 5.64
N VAL A 101 -2.45 11.94 6.15
CA VAL A 101 -3.90 11.94 5.92
C VAL A 101 -4.62 12.06 7.26
N LYS A 102 -5.53 13.03 7.37
CA LYS A 102 -6.33 13.30 8.58
C LYS A 102 -7.67 12.59 8.51
N ASN A 103 -7.63 11.27 8.51
CA ASN A 103 -8.80 10.40 8.55
C ASN A 103 -8.43 9.03 9.16
N ASN A 104 -9.38 8.12 9.28
CA ASN A 104 -9.07 6.73 9.65
C ASN A 104 -8.46 5.99 8.46
N CYS A 105 -7.43 5.18 8.70
CA CYS A 105 -6.71 4.45 7.64
C CYS A 105 -7.59 3.46 6.86
N ARG A 106 -8.73 3.01 7.39
CA ARG A 106 -9.69 2.17 6.64
C ARG A 106 -10.27 2.88 5.41
N GLU A 107 -10.23 4.22 5.36
CA GLU A 107 -10.78 4.98 4.23
C GLU A 107 -9.93 4.84 2.96
N LEU A 108 -8.65 4.50 3.12
CA LEU A 108 -7.74 4.24 1.99
C LEU A 108 -8.13 2.99 1.21
N ILE A 109 -8.62 1.96 1.90
CA ILE A 109 -8.90 0.64 1.31
C ILE A 109 -9.98 0.70 0.24
N ASP A 110 -10.96 1.57 0.37
CA ASP A 110 -12.10 1.65 -0.56
C ASP A 110 -11.67 1.88 -2.01
N ASN A 111 -10.48 2.49 -2.24
CA ASN A 111 -9.93 2.67 -3.59
C ASN A 111 -9.78 1.35 -4.38
N MET A 112 -9.61 0.22 -3.68
CA MET A 112 -9.52 -1.10 -4.33
C MET A 112 -10.84 -1.55 -4.98
N ALA A 113 -11.96 -0.96 -4.62
CA ALA A 113 -13.27 -1.26 -5.19
C ALA A 113 -13.91 -0.05 -5.88
N ASP A 114 -13.29 1.13 -5.81
CA ASP A 114 -13.77 2.33 -6.48
C ASP A 114 -13.16 2.39 -7.90
N LYS A 115 -13.87 1.84 -8.87
CA LYS A 115 -13.45 1.96 -10.28
C LYS A 115 -13.81 3.32 -10.89
N GLY A 116 -14.80 4.00 -10.32
CA GLY A 116 -15.34 5.25 -10.86
C GLY A 116 -14.36 6.41 -10.79
N HIS A 117 -13.41 6.43 -9.83
CA HIS A 117 -12.48 7.54 -9.68
C HIS A 117 -11.36 7.56 -10.74
N PHE A 118 -11.00 6.43 -11.36
CA PHE A 118 -9.88 6.36 -12.31
C PHE A 118 -10.03 7.33 -13.48
N GLY A 119 -11.23 7.48 -14.02
CA GLY A 119 -11.51 8.43 -15.11
C GLY A 119 -11.30 9.89 -14.69
N PRO A 120 -12.09 10.41 -13.75
CA PRO A 120 -12.05 11.82 -13.37
C PRO A 120 -10.79 12.24 -12.61
N VAL A 121 -10.19 11.38 -11.78
CA VAL A 121 -9.02 11.73 -10.95
C VAL A 121 -7.72 11.49 -11.73
N HIS A 122 -7.55 10.30 -12.30
CA HIS A 122 -6.29 9.90 -12.94
C HIS A 122 -6.31 9.96 -14.47
N GLN A 123 -7.40 10.41 -15.08
CA GLN A 123 -7.59 10.44 -16.53
C GLN A 123 -7.31 9.08 -17.19
N ALA A 124 -7.66 8.00 -16.49
CA ALA A 124 -7.49 6.62 -16.91
C ALA A 124 -8.84 5.90 -16.90
N PRO A 125 -9.74 6.17 -17.87
CA PRO A 125 -11.00 5.45 -17.97
C PRO A 125 -10.69 3.96 -18.14
N PHE A 126 -11.22 3.14 -17.21
CA PHE A 126 -10.98 1.70 -17.23
C PHE A 126 -11.71 1.03 -18.42
N GLU A 127 -11.10 -0.02 -18.95
CA GLU A 127 -11.69 -0.92 -19.96
C GLU A 127 -12.13 -2.24 -19.32
N GLY A 128 -11.37 -2.71 -18.31
CA GLY A 128 -11.69 -3.88 -17.51
C GLY A 128 -11.28 -3.66 -16.06
N PHE A 129 -12.04 -4.25 -15.13
CA PHE A 129 -11.81 -4.11 -13.69
C PHE A 129 -12.20 -5.40 -12.97
N TRP A 130 -11.23 -6.05 -12.32
CA TRP A 130 -11.40 -7.32 -11.63
C TRP A 130 -10.95 -7.23 -10.18
N ASN A 131 -11.68 -7.93 -9.32
CA ASN A 131 -11.30 -8.07 -7.93
C ASN A 131 -11.30 -9.54 -7.50
N GLU A 132 -10.40 -9.87 -6.59
CA GLU A 132 -10.26 -11.16 -5.93
C GLU A 132 -9.90 -10.94 -4.46
N ALA A 133 -10.45 -11.78 -3.56
CA ALA A 133 -10.03 -11.82 -2.17
C ALA A 133 -9.77 -13.26 -1.73
N LYS A 134 -8.66 -13.50 -1.05
CA LYS A 134 -8.31 -14.81 -0.51
C LYS A 134 -7.54 -14.66 0.80
N ALA A 135 -8.12 -15.17 1.89
CA ALA A 135 -7.53 -15.07 3.23
C ALA A 135 -7.11 -13.60 3.54
N HIS A 136 -5.81 -13.35 3.77
CA HIS A 136 -5.27 -12.03 4.09
C HIS A 136 -4.97 -11.16 2.85
N THR A 137 -5.23 -11.65 1.63
CA THR A 137 -4.92 -10.91 0.40
C THR A 137 -6.17 -10.38 -0.28
N TYR A 138 -6.03 -9.19 -0.89
CA TYR A 138 -7.04 -8.61 -1.78
C TYR A 138 -6.35 -8.06 -3.02
N THR A 139 -6.77 -8.53 -4.20
CA THR A 139 -6.19 -8.13 -5.48
C THR A 139 -7.22 -7.39 -6.32
N GLN A 140 -6.79 -6.28 -6.91
CA GLN A 140 -7.52 -5.54 -7.93
C GLN A 140 -6.67 -5.52 -9.20
N GLU A 141 -7.27 -5.86 -10.33
CA GLU A 141 -6.66 -5.68 -11.66
C GLU A 141 -7.47 -4.69 -12.47
N MET A 142 -6.78 -3.93 -13.29
CA MET A 142 -7.38 -2.94 -14.17
C MET A 142 -6.65 -2.89 -15.49
N THR A 143 -7.42 -2.70 -16.58
CA THR A 143 -6.90 -2.28 -17.88
C THR A 143 -7.51 -0.96 -18.27
N ALA A 144 -6.72 -0.10 -18.93
CA ALA A 144 -7.16 1.21 -19.38
C ALA A 144 -6.29 1.74 -20.52
N ASP A 145 -6.81 2.71 -21.25
CA ASP A 145 -6.01 3.62 -22.07
C ASP A 145 -5.97 4.99 -21.44
N SER A 146 -4.78 5.50 -21.14
CA SER A 146 -4.63 6.79 -20.50
C SER A 146 -3.64 7.67 -21.25
N PRO A 147 -4.00 8.93 -21.54
CA PRO A 147 -3.05 9.88 -22.12
C PRO A 147 -1.90 10.25 -21.19
N ILE A 148 -2.06 10.02 -19.88
CA ILE A 148 -1.05 10.35 -18.86
C ILE A 148 -0.29 9.11 -18.41
N LEU A 149 -1.01 8.01 -18.09
CA LEU A 149 -0.39 6.78 -17.56
C LEU A 149 0.08 5.82 -18.66
N GLY A 150 -0.20 6.13 -19.92
CA GLY A 150 0.21 5.34 -21.09
C GLY A 150 -0.91 4.52 -21.70
N ARG A 151 -0.66 4.00 -22.92
CA ARG A 151 -1.57 3.08 -23.64
C ARG A 151 -1.37 1.66 -23.16
N ASP A 152 -2.36 0.82 -23.41
CA ASP A 152 -2.33 -0.59 -23.01
C ASP A 152 -1.94 -0.73 -21.52
N LEU A 153 -2.48 0.18 -20.69
CA LEU A 153 -2.20 0.18 -19.25
C LEU A 153 -2.78 -1.09 -18.62
N PHE A 154 -1.92 -1.84 -17.96
CA PHE A 154 -2.28 -2.91 -17.04
C PHE A 154 -1.80 -2.56 -15.65
N SER A 155 -2.65 -2.71 -14.65
CA SER A 155 -2.33 -2.54 -13.24
C SER A 155 -2.87 -3.71 -12.43
N GLN A 156 -2.03 -4.27 -11.56
CA GLN A 156 -2.43 -5.27 -10.57
C GLN A 156 -1.98 -4.78 -9.20
N ALA A 157 -2.92 -4.28 -8.41
CA ALA A 157 -2.72 -3.88 -7.02
C ALA A 157 -3.11 -5.02 -6.09
N ARG A 158 -2.25 -5.35 -5.12
CA ARG A 158 -2.47 -6.42 -4.16
C ARG A 158 -2.13 -5.98 -2.75
N TYR A 159 -3.14 -5.98 -1.89
CA TYR A 159 -2.96 -5.91 -0.45
C TYR A 159 -2.59 -7.27 0.13
N GLU A 160 -1.65 -7.25 1.06
CA GLU A 160 -1.31 -8.36 1.96
C GLU A 160 -1.47 -7.86 3.40
N GLY A 161 -2.61 -8.20 3.99
CA GLY A 161 -3.05 -7.59 5.22
C GLY A 161 -3.63 -6.18 5.04
N PRO A 162 -3.80 -5.43 6.15
CA PRO A 162 -4.56 -4.18 6.13
C PRO A 162 -3.79 -2.96 5.58
N ALA A 163 -2.46 -3.02 5.52
CA ALA A 163 -1.65 -1.80 5.39
C ALA A 163 -0.46 -1.91 4.43
N TYR A 164 -0.27 -3.04 3.80
CA TYR A 164 0.80 -3.26 2.84
C TYR A 164 0.22 -3.65 1.49
N MET A 165 0.33 -2.76 0.51
CA MET A 165 -0.10 -2.98 -0.86
C MET A 165 1.06 -2.77 -1.82
N THR A 166 1.19 -3.65 -2.78
CA THR A 166 2.10 -3.48 -3.91
C THR A 166 1.32 -3.53 -5.21
N THR A 167 1.77 -2.75 -6.20
CA THR A 167 1.13 -2.71 -7.50
C THR A 167 2.18 -2.98 -8.58
N TYR A 168 1.93 -3.95 -9.44
CA TYR A 168 2.63 -4.05 -10.71
C TYR A 168 1.87 -3.25 -11.76
N MET A 169 2.59 -2.43 -12.50
CA MET A 169 2.03 -1.69 -13.63
C MET A 169 2.87 -1.89 -14.87
N SER A 170 2.22 -1.94 -16.02
CA SER A 170 2.88 -1.82 -17.31
C SER A 170 2.03 -0.98 -18.26
N ALA A 171 2.66 -0.12 -19.03
CA ALA A 171 2.01 0.70 -20.05
C ALA A 171 2.98 0.98 -21.20
N VAL A 172 2.44 1.48 -22.33
CA VAL A 172 3.25 1.89 -23.47
C VAL A 172 3.30 3.42 -23.53
N HIS A 173 4.51 3.97 -23.40
CA HIS A 173 4.81 5.40 -23.57
C HIS A 173 5.71 5.59 -24.80
N ASP A 174 5.30 6.41 -25.74
CA ASP A 174 6.04 6.71 -26.97
C ASP A 174 6.53 5.46 -27.72
N GLY A 175 5.73 4.39 -27.69
CA GLY A 175 6.01 3.11 -28.35
C GLY A 175 6.95 2.17 -27.55
N ALA A 176 7.41 2.57 -26.37
CA ALA A 176 8.20 1.73 -25.49
C ALA A 176 7.37 1.23 -24.30
N LYS A 177 7.51 -0.07 -23.96
CA LYS A 177 6.88 -0.63 -22.76
C LYS A 177 7.65 -0.17 -21.52
N VAL A 178 6.94 0.42 -20.58
CA VAL A 178 7.44 0.79 -19.25
C VAL A 178 6.80 -0.14 -18.22
N GLU A 179 7.61 -0.70 -17.35
CA GLU A 179 7.16 -1.56 -16.24
C GLU A 179 7.57 -0.92 -14.90
N SER A 180 6.65 -0.91 -13.95
CA SER A 180 6.90 -0.34 -12.62
C SER A 180 6.29 -1.17 -11.50
N ARG A 181 6.84 -0.99 -10.30
CA ARG A 181 6.27 -1.46 -9.04
C ARG A 181 6.00 -0.26 -8.13
N LEU A 182 4.80 -0.20 -7.61
CA LEU A 182 4.43 0.77 -6.61
C LEU A 182 4.30 0.07 -5.26
N LEU A 183 4.66 0.78 -4.21
CA LEU A 183 4.36 0.44 -2.83
C LEU A 183 3.38 1.47 -2.29
N VAL A 184 2.26 1.03 -1.76
CA VAL A 184 1.37 1.84 -0.93
C VAL A 184 1.25 1.16 0.41
N SER A 185 1.85 1.74 1.42
CA SER A 185 1.74 1.26 2.78
C SER A 185 1.36 2.41 3.69
N HIS A 186 0.78 2.12 4.85
CA HIS A 186 0.48 3.17 5.80
C HIS A 186 0.76 2.73 7.22
N ILE A 187 1.02 3.72 8.09
CA ILE A 187 1.09 3.55 9.53
C ILE A 187 0.07 4.47 10.20
N PRO A 188 -0.89 3.94 10.98
CA PRO A 188 -1.80 4.78 11.72
C PRO A 188 -1.05 5.53 12.81
N LEU A 189 -1.18 6.86 12.85
CA LEU A 189 -0.68 7.68 13.95
C LEU A 189 -1.65 7.62 15.12
N THR A 190 -2.93 7.83 14.82
CA THR A 190 -4.07 7.75 15.73
C THR A 190 -5.23 7.05 15.01
N LEU A 191 -6.38 6.93 15.65
CA LEU A 191 -7.59 6.44 14.96
C LEU A 191 -8.17 7.43 13.93
N THR A 192 -7.65 8.66 13.86
CA THR A 192 -8.13 9.72 12.97
C THR A 192 -7.02 10.33 12.10
N SER A 193 -5.85 9.71 12.07
CA SER A 193 -4.74 10.15 11.21
C SER A 193 -3.77 9.03 10.94
N PHE A 194 -3.18 9.01 9.75
CA PHE A 194 -2.16 8.05 9.35
C PHE A 194 -1.19 8.68 8.35
N VAL A 195 -0.01 8.08 8.23
CA VAL A 195 0.97 8.43 7.20
C VAL A 195 0.99 7.33 6.17
N ILE A 196 0.87 7.70 4.90
CA ILE A 196 1.11 6.81 3.76
C ILE A 196 2.59 6.92 3.40
N ASN A 197 3.25 5.77 3.27
CA ASN A 197 4.54 5.64 2.61
C ASN A 197 4.27 5.13 1.18
N PHE A 198 4.56 5.96 0.20
CA PHE A 198 4.41 5.66 -1.22
C PHE A 198 5.78 5.47 -1.84
N GLY A 199 5.99 4.37 -2.54
CA GLY A 199 7.24 4.04 -3.20
C GLY A 199 7.01 3.72 -4.66
N VAL A 200 7.91 4.18 -5.53
CA VAL A 200 7.89 3.91 -6.97
C VAL A 200 9.24 3.38 -7.40
N MET A 201 9.28 2.23 -8.03
CA MET A 201 10.43 1.72 -8.75
C MET A 201 10.03 1.38 -10.19
N VAL A 202 10.96 1.56 -11.11
CA VAL A 202 10.74 1.36 -12.54
C VAL A 202 11.83 0.48 -13.11
N ARG A 203 11.47 -0.34 -14.08
CA ARG A 203 12.44 -1.17 -14.81
C ARG A 203 13.34 -0.29 -15.63
N LYS A 204 14.65 -0.48 -15.51
CA LYS A 204 15.67 0.25 -16.26
C LYS A 204 15.59 -0.08 -17.76
N VAL A 205 15.84 0.91 -18.59
CA VAL A 205 15.80 0.75 -20.05
C VAL A 205 17.21 0.37 -20.55
N PRO A 206 17.40 -0.82 -21.13
CA PRO A 206 18.72 -1.22 -21.63
C PRO A 206 19.29 -0.26 -22.66
N GLY A 207 20.57 0.10 -22.50
CA GLY A 207 21.28 0.96 -23.45
C GLY A 207 21.11 2.47 -23.23
N MET A 208 20.36 2.90 -22.20
CA MET A 208 20.36 4.30 -21.77
C MET A 208 21.70 4.69 -21.15
N SER A 209 22.10 5.95 -21.32
CA SER A 209 23.21 6.49 -20.53
C SER A 209 22.80 6.60 -19.05
N ALA A 210 23.75 6.60 -18.12
CA ALA A 210 23.47 6.72 -16.70
C ALA A 210 22.74 8.04 -16.36
N GLU A 211 23.03 9.12 -17.08
CA GLU A 211 22.38 10.42 -16.91
C GLU A 211 20.93 10.39 -17.39
N ASP A 212 20.68 9.84 -18.58
CA ASP A 212 19.33 9.72 -19.15
C ASP A 212 18.48 8.75 -18.31
N GLU A 213 19.05 7.64 -17.83
CA GLU A 213 18.38 6.68 -16.94
C GLU A 213 17.96 7.33 -15.63
N ALA A 214 18.87 8.10 -15.01
CA ALA A 214 18.53 8.81 -13.76
C ALA A 214 17.43 9.84 -13.97
N ALA A 215 17.47 10.60 -15.08
CA ALA A 215 16.45 11.58 -15.42
C ALA A 215 15.09 10.91 -15.70
N PHE A 216 15.09 9.79 -16.42
CA PHE A 216 13.87 9.00 -16.68
C PHE A 216 13.25 8.46 -15.37
N ILE A 217 14.06 7.83 -14.51
CA ILE A 217 13.59 7.31 -13.22
C ILE A 217 13.00 8.43 -12.37
N GLN A 218 13.71 9.55 -12.23
CA GLN A 218 13.23 10.68 -11.43
C GLN A 218 11.92 11.24 -11.98
N GLY A 219 11.83 11.46 -13.29
CA GLY A 219 10.61 11.96 -13.93
C GLY A 219 9.42 11.02 -13.74
N TYR A 220 9.65 9.70 -13.82
CA TYR A 220 8.62 8.68 -13.60
C TYR A 220 8.15 8.67 -12.13
N VAL A 221 9.08 8.74 -11.17
CA VAL A 221 8.79 8.85 -9.73
C VAL A 221 7.96 10.09 -9.43
N ASP A 222 8.38 11.25 -9.94
CA ASP A 222 7.69 12.53 -9.70
C ASP A 222 6.27 12.54 -10.26
N ALA A 223 6.07 11.99 -11.48
CA ALA A 223 4.75 11.87 -12.09
C ALA A 223 3.80 10.98 -11.27
N ASN A 224 4.30 9.84 -10.77
CA ASN A 224 3.50 8.94 -9.94
C ASN A 224 3.20 9.55 -8.56
N ASN A 225 4.17 10.23 -7.94
CA ASN A 225 3.96 10.94 -6.68
C ASN A 225 2.89 12.04 -6.82
N PHE A 226 2.92 12.78 -7.92
CA PHE A 226 1.91 13.79 -8.21
C PHE A 226 0.51 13.17 -8.40
N ALA A 227 0.40 12.11 -9.21
CA ALA A 227 -0.87 11.43 -9.47
C ALA A 227 -1.46 10.84 -8.17
N PHE A 228 -0.65 10.15 -7.37
CA PHE A 228 -1.08 9.58 -6.09
C PHE A 228 -1.48 10.65 -5.07
N GLY A 229 -0.78 11.78 -5.07
CA GLY A 229 -1.07 12.91 -4.17
C GLY A 229 -2.45 13.53 -4.39
N GLN A 230 -3.06 13.37 -5.59
CA GLN A 230 -4.40 13.88 -5.89
C GLN A 230 -5.49 13.20 -5.05
N ASP A 231 -5.28 11.95 -4.64
CA ASP A 231 -6.24 11.21 -3.81
C ASP A 231 -6.24 11.65 -2.33
N VAL A 232 -5.18 12.30 -1.86
CA VAL A 232 -5.05 12.70 -0.45
C VAL A 232 -6.19 13.59 0.00
N GLU A 233 -6.55 14.58 -0.81
CA GLU A 233 -7.68 15.50 -0.52
C GLU A 233 -9.00 14.73 -0.46
N ILE A 234 -9.18 13.72 -1.32
CA ILE A 234 -10.37 12.88 -1.32
C ILE A 234 -10.47 12.10 -0.01
N TRP A 235 -9.39 11.42 0.39
CA TRP A 235 -9.38 10.67 1.65
C TRP A 235 -9.59 11.54 2.89
N GLU A 236 -9.02 12.75 2.94
CA GLU A 236 -9.20 13.67 4.08
C GLU A 236 -10.64 14.16 4.22
N ASN A 237 -11.37 14.30 3.11
CA ASN A 237 -12.74 14.80 3.09
C ASN A 237 -13.80 13.68 3.05
N LYS A 238 -13.39 12.43 2.95
CA LYS A 238 -14.27 11.27 2.91
C LYS A 238 -14.91 11.02 4.27
N ILE A 239 -16.20 10.71 4.27
CA ILE A 239 -16.97 10.32 5.46
C ILE A 239 -17.32 8.84 5.31
N TYR A 240 -17.02 8.06 6.35
CA TYR A 240 -17.42 6.65 6.38
C TYR A 240 -18.94 6.51 6.49
N ILE A 241 -19.52 5.77 5.54
CA ILE A 241 -20.92 5.36 5.55
C ILE A 241 -20.93 3.84 5.69
N PRO A 242 -21.45 3.27 6.80
CA PRO A 242 -21.39 1.82 7.05
C PRO A 242 -22.07 0.98 5.96
N ASP A 243 -23.21 1.45 5.47
CA ASP A 243 -23.98 0.81 4.39
C ASP A 243 -24.17 1.81 3.22
N PRO A 244 -23.14 1.97 2.38
CA PRO A 244 -23.20 2.92 1.29
C PRO A 244 -24.08 2.39 0.16
N VAL A 245 -24.76 3.31 -0.52
CA VAL A 245 -25.43 3.00 -1.79
C VAL A 245 -24.35 2.83 -2.85
N VAL A 246 -24.26 1.65 -3.43
CA VAL A 246 -23.36 1.36 -4.57
C VAL A 246 -24.11 1.48 -5.88
N CYS A 247 -23.41 1.88 -6.93
CA CYS A 247 -23.93 2.00 -8.30
C CYS A 247 -23.10 1.16 -9.27
N ASP A 248 -23.50 1.14 -10.56
CA ASP A 248 -22.79 0.39 -11.60
C ASP A 248 -21.34 0.86 -11.82
N GLY A 249 -21.00 2.07 -11.34
CA GLY A 249 -19.65 2.61 -11.36
C GLY A 249 -18.76 2.12 -10.22
N ASP A 250 -19.31 1.39 -9.24
CA ASP A 250 -18.56 0.84 -8.11
C ASP A 250 -18.19 -0.63 -8.38
N GLY A 251 -17.07 -1.05 -7.81
CA GLY A 251 -16.73 -2.45 -7.68
C GLY A 251 -17.35 -3.08 -6.42
N PRO A 252 -16.80 -4.21 -5.92
CA PRO A 252 -17.40 -4.98 -4.82
C PRO A 252 -17.12 -4.38 -3.42
N LEU A 253 -17.47 -3.11 -3.19
CA LEU A 253 -17.15 -2.35 -1.98
C LEU A 253 -17.57 -3.05 -0.69
N HIS A 254 -18.78 -3.64 -0.63
CA HIS A 254 -19.23 -4.37 0.56
C HIS A 254 -18.38 -5.61 0.85
N LYS A 255 -17.91 -6.31 -0.20
CA LYS A 255 -17.02 -7.47 -0.06
C LYS A 255 -15.64 -7.06 0.42
N LEU A 256 -15.10 -5.98 -0.14
CA LEU A 256 -13.82 -5.40 0.28
C LEU A 256 -13.86 -5.01 1.75
N ARG A 257 -14.87 -4.27 2.18
CA ARG A 257 -15.01 -3.84 3.57
C ARG A 257 -15.21 -5.01 4.54
N LYS A 258 -15.95 -6.05 4.12
CA LYS A 258 -16.07 -7.29 4.89
C LYS A 258 -14.72 -7.99 5.02
N TRP A 259 -13.96 -8.09 3.92
CA TRP A 259 -12.60 -8.64 3.94
C TRP A 259 -11.68 -7.84 4.87
N TYR A 260 -11.70 -6.50 4.78
CA TYR A 260 -10.88 -5.65 5.65
C TYR A 260 -11.27 -5.78 7.13
N GLY A 261 -12.55 -5.96 7.42
CA GLY A 261 -13.08 -6.10 8.78
C GLY A 261 -12.43 -7.23 9.60
N GLN A 262 -11.88 -8.27 8.94
CA GLN A 262 -11.18 -9.35 9.64
C GLN A 262 -9.96 -8.88 10.45
N PHE A 263 -9.36 -7.77 10.07
CA PHE A 263 -8.20 -7.21 10.75
C PHE A 263 -8.58 -6.32 11.96
N LEU A 264 -9.86 -6.02 12.11
CA LEU A 264 -10.42 -5.16 13.16
C LEU A 264 -11.17 -5.92 14.26
N VAL A 265 -11.19 -7.24 14.18
CA VAL A 265 -11.84 -8.12 15.17
C VAL A 265 -10.84 -9.13 15.74
N ASN A 266 -11.19 -9.80 16.84
CA ASN A 266 -10.40 -10.90 17.37
C ASN A 266 -10.44 -12.10 16.40
N ARG A 267 -9.45 -12.99 16.47
CA ARG A 267 -9.35 -14.13 15.54
C ARG A 267 -10.56 -15.06 15.58
N ASP A 268 -11.15 -15.27 16.74
CA ASP A 268 -12.35 -16.09 16.94
C ASP A 268 -13.65 -15.44 16.44
N GLU A 269 -13.60 -14.12 16.17
CA GLU A 269 -14.71 -13.34 15.65
C GLU A 269 -14.65 -13.10 14.13
N ILE A 270 -13.58 -13.60 13.47
CA ILE A 270 -13.40 -13.43 12.01
C ILE A 270 -14.59 -14.05 11.26
N PRO A 271 -15.31 -13.28 10.43
CA PRO A 271 -16.46 -13.78 9.68
C PRO A 271 -16.05 -14.83 8.66
N GLN A 272 -16.92 -15.79 8.43
CA GLN A 272 -16.76 -16.73 7.30
C GLN A 272 -17.14 -16.09 5.96
N GLY A 273 -16.64 -16.69 4.87
CA GLY A 273 -16.99 -16.28 3.50
C GLY A 273 -16.42 -14.90 3.14
N LEU A 274 -15.16 -14.66 3.50
CA LEU A 274 -14.40 -13.47 3.11
C LEU A 274 -13.85 -13.57 1.70
N ASP A 275 -13.64 -14.78 1.20
CA ASP A 275 -13.09 -15.00 -0.12
C ASP A 275 -14.03 -14.49 -1.21
N LEU A 276 -13.45 -13.92 -2.23
CA LEU A 276 -14.08 -13.47 -3.46
C LEU A 276 -13.31 -14.09 -4.63
N GLU A 277 -13.97 -14.95 -5.38
CA GLU A 277 -13.39 -15.47 -6.63
C GLU A 277 -13.14 -14.31 -7.61
N LYS A 278 -12.02 -14.38 -8.35
CA LYS A 278 -11.69 -13.37 -9.36
C LYS A 278 -12.82 -13.24 -10.37
N ARG A 279 -13.36 -12.04 -10.46
CA ARG A 279 -14.39 -11.69 -11.44
C ARG A 279 -14.31 -10.24 -11.85
N GLU A 280 -14.88 -9.96 -13.00
CA GLU A 280 -15.06 -8.62 -13.54
C GLU A 280 -16.26 -7.90 -12.90
N PHE A 281 -16.13 -6.57 -12.72
CA PHE A 281 -17.14 -5.70 -12.14
C PHE A 281 -17.44 -4.50 -13.03
#